data_1abf9ecb321fb5b92218a3690c547164
#
_entry.id   1abf9ecb321fb5b92218a3690c547164
#
_cell.length_a   1.000
_cell.length_b   1.000
_cell.length_c   1.000
_cell.angle_alpha   90.00
_cell.angle_beta   90.00
_cell.angle_gamma   90.00
#
_symmetry.space_group_name_H-M   'P 1'
#
loop_
_entity.id
_entity.type
_entity.pdbx_description
1 polymer ?
#
loop_
_entity_poly.entity_id
_entity_poly.type
_entity_poly.pdbx_seq_one_letter_code
_entity_poly.pdbx_strand_id
1 'polypeptide(L)'
;MTRPDALSLPASSQWTFDVADEKGTGAFAREVATVLQRGDLITLSGDLGAGKTAFARGLIRALTDDDQLDVPSPTFTLIQTYDTKKFQLIHCDFYRLRDPDELLELGFDELSHDSLTLVEWASHAPQVEAHATLDIHLSLKSGTLETSRRIVVTAKGALVARIKPLMDVIALLAPHGWLNAERKTIAGDASGRFFERLTRDGHTAILMHAPIPFAGPILRDGKTYRALARLSDSLHSFVVMADALRHIGISAPEIYAANTQKGLALVEDFGTEGLLKNATPDAERYREAVAVLARLHSEHRRRDISTDHNAYQLPVYDLEPLLTEVELFLEWYHPAFSKSPLASEARADFLALWKNLIEPCLRDPQTWTLRDFHSPNLFWLSARQGDQRIGVIDIQDAVYGHPAYDVASLLQDARVPVPETLELDLIKHYGDLREAADPSFVLNHFLHAYAIYGAQRVTKILGIFVRLDRRDHKSDYLQHLPHMRAYLARNLSYPALAPLKNWFRTFTPELFERN
;
A
#
# COMPACT_ATOMS: atom_id res chain seq x y z
N MET A 1 -23.26 -5.85 22.36
CA MET A 1 -22.40 -5.42 21.26
C MET A 1 -23.28 -4.87 20.16
N THR A 2 -23.51 -3.56 20.16
CA THR A 2 -24.22 -2.84 19.11
C THR A 2 -23.33 -2.81 17.87
N ARG A 3 -23.85 -3.30 16.74
CA ARG A 3 -23.22 -3.12 15.41
C ARG A 3 -23.01 -1.61 15.22
N PRO A 4 -21.83 -1.16 14.73
CA PRO A 4 -21.70 0.23 14.31
C PRO A 4 -22.77 0.49 13.25
N ASP A 5 -23.46 1.62 13.38
CA ASP A 5 -24.47 2.08 12.44
C ASP A 5 -23.93 1.94 11.02
N ALA A 6 -24.63 1.15 10.21
CA ALA A 6 -24.41 1.12 8.78
C ALA A 6 -24.64 2.56 8.29
N LEU A 7 -23.57 3.27 7.96
CA LEU A 7 -23.64 4.55 7.26
C LEU A 7 -24.60 4.33 6.09
N SER A 8 -25.79 4.90 6.14
CA SER A 8 -26.75 4.82 5.05
C SER A 8 -26.06 5.42 3.82
N LEU A 9 -25.81 4.58 2.82
CA LEU A 9 -25.26 5.04 1.56
C LEU A 9 -26.17 6.13 1.00
N PRO A 10 -25.62 7.22 0.43
CA PRO A 10 -26.43 8.26 -0.19
C PRO A 10 -27.29 7.60 -1.28
N ALA A 11 -28.53 8.04 -1.41
CA ALA A 11 -29.46 7.52 -2.41
C ALA A 11 -28.90 7.65 -3.85
N SER A 12 -28.04 8.64 -4.08
CA SER A 12 -27.29 8.82 -5.34
C SER A 12 -25.96 9.53 -5.08
N SER A 13 -25.01 9.34 -6.01
CA SER A 13 -23.73 10.06 -6.03
C SER A 13 -23.36 10.44 -7.46
N GLN A 14 -22.70 11.59 -7.60
CA GLN A 14 -22.32 12.13 -8.90
C GLN A 14 -20.83 12.47 -8.94
N TRP A 15 -20.20 12.21 -10.08
CA TRP A 15 -18.80 12.54 -10.37
C TRP A 15 -18.69 13.16 -11.77
N THR A 16 -17.68 13.99 -11.96
CA THR A 16 -17.40 14.65 -13.25
C THR A 16 -15.95 14.45 -13.63
N PHE A 17 -15.72 14.02 -14.87
CA PHE A 17 -14.39 13.79 -15.44
C PHE A 17 -14.26 14.47 -16.80
N ASP A 18 -13.06 14.91 -17.12
CA ASP A 18 -12.72 15.36 -18.46
C ASP A 18 -11.77 14.34 -19.12
N VAL A 19 -12.07 13.95 -20.35
CA VAL A 19 -11.23 13.05 -21.17
C VAL A 19 -10.83 13.77 -22.46
N ALA A 20 -9.61 13.51 -22.93
CA ALA A 20 -9.01 14.27 -24.02
C ALA A 20 -9.59 13.93 -25.41
N ASP A 21 -10.04 12.69 -25.59
CA ASP A 21 -10.42 12.15 -26.88
C ASP A 21 -11.32 10.89 -26.77
N GLU A 22 -11.63 10.28 -27.92
CA GLU A 22 -12.41 9.03 -27.96
C GLU A 22 -11.70 7.86 -27.29
N LYS A 23 -10.35 7.79 -27.34
CA LYS A 23 -9.59 6.75 -26.64
C LYS A 23 -9.76 6.88 -25.13
N GLY A 24 -9.73 8.10 -24.60
CA GLY A 24 -10.04 8.39 -23.19
C GLY A 24 -11.46 8.00 -22.81
N THR A 25 -12.44 8.25 -23.68
CA THR A 25 -13.84 7.82 -23.49
C THR A 25 -13.93 6.29 -23.42
N GLY A 26 -13.28 5.58 -24.33
CA GLY A 26 -13.24 4.12 -24.34
C GLY A 26 -12.53 3.52 -23.14
N ALA A 27 -11.44 4.14 -22.68
CA ALA A 27 -10.75 3.70 -21.45
C ALA A 27 -11.63 3.90 -20.21
N PHE A 28 -12.29 5.04 -20.09
CA PHE A 28 -13.25 5.28 -19.03
C PHE A 28 -14.37 4.23 -19.03
N ALA A 29 -14.90 3.89 -20.20
CA ALA A 29 -15.92 2.85 -20.35
C ALA A 29 -15.40 1.46 -19.92
N ARG A 30 -14.15 1.11 -20.26
CA ARG A 30 -13.52 -0.15 -19.80
C ARG A 30 -13.40 -0.22 -18.28
N GLU A 31 -13.00 0.87 -17.64
CA GLU A 31 -12.94 0.93 -16.17
C GLU A 31 -14.32 0.73 -15.56
N VAL A 32 -15.36 1.41 -16.07
CA VAL A 32 -16.75 1.25 -15.60
C VAL A 32 -17.22 -0.20 -15.75
N ALA A 33 -16.87 -0.88 -16.84
CA ALA A 33 -17.24 -2.27 -17.09
C ALA A 33 -16.82 -3.22 -15.96
N THR A 34 -15.72 -2.93 -15.25
CA THR A 34 -15.17 -3.79 -14.20
C THR A 34 -16.08 -3.96 -12.98
N VAL A 35 -16.97 -3.01 -12.73
CA VAL A 35 -17.85 -2.97 -11.54
C VAL A 35 -19.31 -3.30 -11.86
N LEU A 36 -19.66 -3.46 -13.14
CA LEU A 36 -21.04 -3.74 -13.56
C LEU A 36 -21.44 -5.18 -13.33
N GLN A 37 -22.71 -5.38 -13.09
CA GLN A 37 -23.31 -6.69 -12.79
C GLN A 37 -24.63 -6.87 -13.56
N ARG A 38 -25.10 -8.11 -13.60
CA ARG A 38 -26.45 -8.43 -14.06
C ARG A 38 -27.49 -7.59 -13.29
N GLY A 39 -28.47 -7.05 -13.99
CA GLY A 39 -29.53 -6.22 -13.45
C GLY A 39 -29.17 -4.73 -13.33
N ASP A 40 -27.94 -4.32 -13.64
CA ASP A 40 -27.63 -2.90 -13.77
C ASP A 40 -28.24 -2.34 -15.07
N LEU A 41 -28.87 -1.16 -14.98
CA LEU A 41 -29.40 -0.41 -16.12
C LEU A 41 -28.62 0.89 -16.26
N ILE A 42 -27.97 1.05 -17.41
CA ILE A 42 -27.10 2.19 -17.72
C ILE A 42 -27.77 3.04 -18.79
N THR A 43 -27.88 4.34 -18.56
CA THR A 43 -28.34 5.29 -19.55
C THR A 43 -27.19 6.18 -20.05
N LEU A 44 -27.13 6.41 -21.36
CA LEU A 44 -26.20 7.32 -22.00
C LEU A 44 -26.97 8.51 -22.54
N SER A 45 -26.66 9.68 -22.00
CA SER A 45 -27.29 10.95 -22.40
C SER A 45 -26.25 11.92 -22.98
N GLY A 46 -26.73 12.97 -23.68
CA GLY A 46 -25.90 13.98 -24.33
C GLY A 46 -26.25 14.18 -25.79
N ASP A 47 -25.75 15.26 -26.39
CA ASP A 47 -26.04 15.68 -27.78
C ASP A 47 -25.58 14.65 -28.83
N LEU A 48 -26.07 14.81 -30.07
CA LEU A 48 -25.58 14.03 -31.20
C LEU A 48 -24.07 14.27 -31.38
N GLY A 49 -23.29 13.23 -31.55
CA GLY A 49 -21.82 13.31 -31.65
C GLY A 49 -21.07 13.49 -30.32
N ALA A 50 -21.75 13.54 -29.17
CA ALA A 50 -21.12 13.66 -27.84
C ALA A 50 -20.23 12.47 -27.47
N GLY A 51 -20.39 11.28 -28.12
CA GLY A 51 -19.55 10.10 -27.87
C GLY A 51 -20.27 8.96 -27.17
N LYS A 52 -21.62 8.95 -27.12
CA LYS A 52 -22.42 7.87 -26.50
C LYS A 52 -22.08 6.49 -27.07
N THR A 53 -22.12 6.36 -28.41
CA THR A 53 -21.79 5.09 -29.08
C THR A 53 -20.30 4.72 -28.92
N ALA A 54 -19.38 5.69 -28.79
CA ALA A 54 -17.98 5.42 -28.50
C ALA A 54 -17.81 4.85 -27.08
N PHE A 55 -18.56 5.38 -26.11
CA PHE A 55 -18.62 4.83 -24.75
C PHE A 55 -19.24 3.41 -24.78
N ALA A 56 -20.40 3.23 -25.44
CA ALA A 56 -21.06 1.94 -25.59
C ALA A 56 -20.11 0.88 -26.18
N ARG A 57 -19.41 1.22 -27.26
CA ARG A 57 -18.40 0.34 -27.89
C ARG A 57 -17.30 -0.05 -26.93
N GLY A 58 -16.73 0.91 -26.19
CA GLY A 58 -15.68 0.65 -25.19
C GLY A 58 -16.15 -0.28 -24.08
N LEU A 59 -17.37 -0.07 -23.58
CA LEU A 59 -18.01 -0.89 -22.54
C LEU A 59 -18.26 -2.33 -23.02
N ILE A 60 -18.90 -2.48 -24.19
CA ILE A 60 -19.28 -3.78 -24.75
C ILE A 60 -18.03 -4.61 -25.05
N ARG A 61 -17.01 -4.03 -25.69
CA ARG A 61 -15.73 -4.70 -25.96
C ARG A 61 -15.06 -5.20 -24.69
N ALA A 62 -15.05 -4.37 -23.63
CA ALA A 62 -14.49 -4.77 -22.34
C ALA A 62 -15.26 -5.93 -21.69
N LEU A 63 -16.58 -5.95 -21.79
CA LEU A 63 -17.43 -7.01 -21.20
C LEU A 63 -17.39 -8.32 -21.99
N THR A 64 -17.22 -8.24 -23.32
CA THR A 64 -17.11 -9.41 -24.20
C THR A 64 -15.68 -9.96 -24.29
N ASP A 65 -14.68 -9.20 -23.79
CA ASP A 65 -13.25 -9.51 -23.92
C ASP A 65 -12.81 -9.63 -25.39
N ASP A 66 -13.37 -8.77 -26.26
CA ASP A 66 -13.08 -8.70 -27.68
C ASP A 66 -12.94 -7.26 -28.16
N ASP A 67 -11.69 -6.80 -28.23
CA ASP A 67 -11.35 -5.42 -28.66
C ASP A 67 -11.66 -5.15 -30.14
N GLN A 68 -11.85 -6.21 -30.97
CA GLN A 68 -12.14 -6.09 -32.40
C GLN A 68 -13.63 -6.20 -32.72
N LEU A 69 -14.46 -6.50 -31.72
CA LEU A 69 -15.91 -6.65 -31.92
C LEU A 69 -16.48 -5.38 -32.58
N ASP A 70 -17.22 -5.58 -33.68
CA ASP A 70 -17.96 -4.48 -34.28
C ASP A 70 -19.21 -4.16 -33.45
N VAL A 71 -19.30 -2.93 -32.99
CA VAL A 71 -20.40 -2.45 -32.14
C VAL A 71 -21.01 -1.20 -32.79
N PRO A 72 -21.93 -1.40 -33.75
CA PRO A 72 -22.73 -0.30 -34.31
C PRO A 72 -23.78 0.17 -33.28
N SER A 73 -24.24 1.43 -33.40
CA SER A 73 -25.44 1.86 -32.69
C SER A 73 -26.68 1.16 -33.26
N PRO A 74 -27.53 0.53 -32.44
CA PRO A 74 -28.74 -0.16 -32.90
C PRO A 74 -29.90 0.80 -33.24
N THR A 75 -29.61 1.95 -33.85
CA THR A 75 -30.58 3.00 -34.15
C THR A 75 -31.74 2.50 -35.07
N PHE A 76 -31.53 1.44 -35.83
CA PHE A 76 -32.56 0.86 -36.71
C PHE A 76 -33.25 -0.35 -36.11
N THR A 77 -32.51 -1.20 -35.41
CA THR A 77 -33.04 -2.44 -34.80
C THR A 77 -33.58 -2.18 -33.38
N LEU A 78 -33.32 -1.01 -32.82
CA LEU A 78 -33.62 -0.54 -31.46
C LEU A 78 -32.93 -1.34 -30.36
N ILE A 79 -32.77 -2.66 -30.52
CA ILE A 79 -32.16 -3.57 -29.53
C ILE A 79 -31.15 -4.48 -30.24
N GLN A 80 -29.98 -4.66 -29.61
CA GLN A 80 -28.97 -5.63 -29.97
C GLN A 80 -28.43 -6.32 -28.71
N THR A 81 -28.25 -7.65 -28.78
CA THR A 81 -27.76 -8.45 -27.65
C THR A 81 -26.34 -8.92 -27.88
N TYR A 82 -25.58 -9.01 -26.79
CA TYR A 82 -24.21 -9.53 -26.77
C TYR A 82 -24.06 -10.53 -25.65
N ASP A 83 -23.42 -11.64 -25.92
CA ASP A 83 -23.09 -12.63 -24.91
C ASP A 83 -21.76 -12.26 -24.26
N THR A 84 -21.75 -12.16 -22.93
CA THR A 84 -20.53 -12.00 -22.14
C THR A 84 -20.21 -13.25 -21.35
N LYS A 85 -19.03 -13.33 -20.74
CA LYS A 85 -18.66 -14.51 -19.90
C LYS A 85 -19.54 -14.67 -18.65
N LYS A 86 -20.25 -13.61 -18.23
CA LYS A 86 -20.96 -13.57 -16.93
C LYS A 86 -22.47 -13.43 -17.07
N PHE A 87 -22.95 -12.71 -18.06
CA PHE A 87 -24.35 -12.36 -18.26
C PHE A 87 -24.58 -11.92 -19.71
N GLN A 88 -25.84 -11.84 -20.10
CA GLN A 88 -26.23 -11.23 -21.38
C GLN A 88 -26.21 -9.70 -21.24
N LEU A 89 -25.71 -9.00 -22.27
CA LEU A 89 -25.77 -7.54 -22.37
C LEU A 89 -26.74 -7.15 -23.46
N ILE A 90 -27.60 -6.20 -23.18
CA ILE A 90 -28.55 -5.62 -24.13
C ILE A 90 -28.13 -4.18 -24.39
N HIS A 91 -27.89 -3.85 -25.65
CA HIS A 91 -27.62 -2.48 -26.12
C HIS A 91 -28.83 -1.97 -26.86
N CYS A 92 -29.39 -0.85 -26.40
CA CYS A 92 -30.56 -0.19 -26.95
C CYS A 92 -30.21 1.22 -27.43
N ASP A 93 -30.85 1.67 -28.52
CA ASP A 93 -30.81 3.05 -28.98
C ASP A 93 -32.25 3.53 -29.25
N PHE A 94 -32.77 4.40 -28.40
CA PHE A 94 -34.16 4.90 -28.47
C PHE A 94 -34.32 6.19 -29.27
N TYR A 95 -33.29 6.62 -30.02
CA TYR A 95 -33.36 7.84 -30.83
C TYR A 95 -34.57 7.89 -31.78
N ARG A 96 -34.99 6.73 -32.32
CA ARG A 96 -36.12 6.60 -33.24
C ARG A 96 -37.41 6.10 -32.62
N LEU A 97 -37.41 5.81 -31.33
CA LEU A 97 -38.61 5.40 -30.61
C LEU A 97 -39.65 6.51 -30.66
N ARG A 98 -40.84 6.20 -31.14
CA ARG A 98 -41.93 7.18 -31.32
C ARG A 98 -42.93 7.10 -30.16
N ASP A 99 -43.16 5.87 -29.67
CA ASP A 99 -44.08 5.60 -28.59
C ASP A 99 -43.38 4.66 -27.59
N PRO A 100 -43.34 5.00 -26.29
CA PRO A 100 -42.81 4.10 -25.28
C PRO A 100 -43.45 2.70 -25.27
N ASP A 101 -44.70 2.53 -25.73
CA ASP A 101 -45.40 1.25 -25.79
C ASP A 101 -44.78 0.31 -26.83
N GLU A 102 -44.00 0.80 -27.82
CA GLU A 102 -43.26 -0.06 -28.75
C GLU A 102 -42.24 -0.96 -28.03
N LEU A 103 -41.79 -0.59 -26.82
CA LEU A 103 -40.87 -1.42 -26.02
C LEU A 103 -41.55 -2.70 -25.50
N LEU A 104 -42.86 -2.67 -25.27
CA LEU A 104 -43.63 -3.86 -24.88
C LEU A 104 -43.66 -4.87 -26.03
N GLU A 105 -43.83 -4.39 -27.27
CA GLU A 105 -43.84 -5.25 -28.46
C GLU A 105 -42.46 -5.88 -28.73
N LEU A 106 -41.39 -5.22 -28.34
CA LEU A 106 -40.02 -5.69 -28.45
C LEU A 106 -39.61 -6.65 -27.31
N GLY A 107 -40.47 -6.90 -26.32
CA GLY A 107 -40.17 -7.74 -25.17
C GLY A 107 -39.04 -7.17 -24.27
N PHE A 108 -38.91 -5.85 -24.21
CA PHE A 108 -37.82 -5.17 -23.49
C PHE A 108 -37.77 -5.57 -22.01
N ASP A 109 -38.92 -5.66 -21.35
CA ASP A 109 -38.99 -5.97 -19.90
C ASP A 109 -38.47 -7.39 -19.63
N GLU A 110 -38.82 -8.37 -20.49
CA GLU A 110 -38.37 -9.76 -20.37
C GLU A 110 -36.84 -9.86 -20.61
N LEU A 111 -36.35 -9.16 -21.64
CA LEU A 111 -34.93 -9.13 -21.97
C LEU A 111 -34.09 -8.45 -20.89
N SER A 112 -34.55 -7.33 -20.37
CA SER A 112 -33.79 -6.49 -19.41
C SER A 112 -33.74 -7.10 -18.01
N HIS A 113 -34.72 -7.93 -17.62
CA HIS A 113 -34.85 -8.47 -16.27
C HIS A 113 -33.59 -9.24 -15.79
N ASP A 114 -32.96 -10.00 -16.69
CA ASP A 114 -31.86 -10.93 -16.33
C ASP A 114 -30.54 -10.61 -17.04
N SER A 115 -30.40 -9.37 -17.52
CA SER A 115 -29.26 -8.88 -18.30
C SER A 115 -28.65 -7.62 -17.69
N LEU A 116 -27.49 -7.21 -18.24
CA LEU A 116 -27.00 -5.85 -18.13
C LEU A 116 -27.60 -5.04 -19.28
N THR A 117 -28.25 -3.93 -19.00
CA THR A 117 -28.91 -3.12 -20.03
C THR A 117 -28.21 -1.78 -20.21
N LEU A 118 -27.85 -1.45 -21.44
CA LEU A 118 -27.24 -0.18 -21.87
C LEU A 118 -28.18 0.53 -22.85
N VAL A 119 -28.59 1.76 -22.54
CA VAL A 119 -29.59 2.50 -23.31
C VAL A 119 -29.04 3.86 -23.72
N GLU A 120 -28.90 4.10 -25.04
CA GLU A 120 -28.73 5.43 -25.61
C GLU A 120 -30.09 6.11 -25.80
N TRP A 121 -30.18 7.43 -25.58
CA TRP A 121 -31.39 8.24 -25.74
C TRP A 121 -32.56 7.79 -24.83
N ALA A 122 -32.27 7.42 -23.59
CA ALA A 122 -33.28 6.97 -22.62
C ALA A 122 -34.40 7.99 -22.34
N SER A 123 -34.17 9.28 -22.62
CA SER A 123 -35.19 10.35 -22.51
C SER A 123 -36.42 10.12 -23.39
N HIS A 124 -36.32 9.28 -24.42
CA HIS A 124 -37.47 8.88 -25.25
C HIS A 124 -38.32 7.78 -24.58
N ALA A 125 -37.83 7.17 -23.49
CA ALA A 125 -38.53 6.17 -22.69
C ALA A 125 -38.41 6.51 -21.19
N PRO A 126 -39.16 7.50 -20.68
CA PRO A 126 -39.00 7.99 -19.29
C PRO A 126 -39.19 6.91 -18.23
N GLN A 127 -40.00 5.87 -18.49
CA GLN A 127 -40.17 4.72 -17.60
C GLN A 127 -38.88 3.88 -17.48
N VAL A 128 -38.06 3.77 -18.52
CA VAL A 128 -36.75 3.10 -18.48
C VAL A 128 -35.74 3.99 -17.79
N GLU A 129 -35.68 5.27 -18.13
CA GLU A 129 -34.79 6.25 -17.53
C GLU A 129 -34.95 6.36 -16.00
N ALA A 130 -36.19 6.27 -15.50
CA ALA A 130 -36.49 6.33 -14.07
C ALA A 130 -35.88 5.16 -13.29
N HIS A 131 -35.67 4.00 -13.91
CA HIS A 131 -35.08 2.81 -13.30
C HIS A 131 -33.55 2.71 -13.48
N ALA A 132 -32.92 3.70 -14.15
CA ALA A 132 -31.47 3.70 -14.34
C ALA A 132 -30.72 3.63 -13.02
N THR A 133 -29.82 2.67 -12.89
CA THR A 133 -28.89 2.55 -11.75
C THR A 133 -27.62 3.36 -11.99
N LEU A 134 -27.28 3.61 -13.26
CA LEU A 134 -26.13 4.42 -13.67
C LEU A 134 -26.54 5.34 -14.84
N ASP A 135 -26.44 6.64 -14.67
CA ASP A 135 -26.55 7.59 -15.77
C ASP A 135 -25.19 8.18 -16.12
N ILE A 136 -24.85 8.20 -17.41
CA ILE A 136 -23.62 8.75 -17.95
C ILE A 136 -23.97 9.80 -18.98
N HIS A 137 -23.75 11.05 -18.61
CA HIS A 137 -23.94 12.19 -19.50
C HIS A 137 -22.64 12.62 -20.15
N LEU A 138 -22.59 12.61 -21.48
CA LEU A 138 -21.44 13.04 -22.27
C LEU A 138 -21.72 14.37 -22.96
N SER A 139 -20.78 15.29 -22.89
CA SER A 139 -20.84 16.57 -23.57
C SER A 139 -19.47 16.97 -24.13
N LEU A 140 -19.46 17.76 -25.22
CA LEU A 140 -18.24 18.37 -25.73
C LEU A 140 -17.78 19.45 -24.75
N LYS A 141 -16.48 19.54 -24.52
CA LYS A 141 -15.92 20.56 -23.64
C LYS A 141 -15.71 21.86 -24.39
N SER A 142 -16.44 22.89 -24.00
CA SER A 142 -16.32 24.23 -24.62
C SER A 142 -14.94 24.86 -24.38
N GLY A 143 -14.34 25.46 -25.39
CA GLY A 143 -13.07 26.20 -25.27
C GLY A 143 -11.81 25.36 -25.27
N THR A 144 -11.90 24.05 -25.58
CA THR A 144 -10.76 23.12 -25.71
C THR A 144 -10.74 22.49 -27.10
N LEU A 145 -9.85 21.52 -27.35
CA LEU A 145 -9.83 20.75 -28.59
C LEU A 145 -11.20 20.09 -28.81
N GLU A 146 -11.69 20.09 -30.06
CA GLU A 146 -12.99 19.52 -30.45
C GLU A 146 -13.18 18.05 -30.07
N THR A 147 -12.09 17.35 -29.72
CA THR A 147 -12.09 15.94 -29.29
C THR A 147 -12.32 15.76 -27.82
N SER A 148 -12.19 16.79 -26.99
CA SER A 148 -12.31 16.68 -25.52
C SER A 148 -13.77 16.54 -25.08
N ARG A 149 -14.00 15.63 -24.14
CA ARG A 149 -15.33 15.35 -23.59
C ARG A 149 -15.35 15.56 -22.09
N ARG A 150 -16.52 16.02 -21.61
CA ARG A 150 -16.88 15.96 -20.20
C ARG A 150 -17.84 14.82 -19.98
N ILE A 151 -17.55 13.97 -18.99
CA ILE A 151 -18.36 12.83 -18.58
C ILE A 151 -18.87 13.10 -17.18
N VAL A 152 -20.19 13.14 -17.01
CA VAL A 152 -20.85 13.21 -15.72
C VAL A 152 -21.46 11.85 -15.44
N VAL A 153 -21.11 11.26 -14.32
CA VAL A 153 -21.55 9.95 -13.87
C VAL A 153 -22.46 10.10 -12.68
N THR A 154 -23.68 9.58 -12.74
CA THR A 154 -24.62 9.56 -11.62
C THR A 154 -25.00 8.12 -11.32
N ALA A 155 -24.58 7.60 -10.17
CA ALA A 155 -24.96 6.25 -9.71
C ALA A 155 -26.03 6.33 -8.62
N LYS A 156 -26.91 5.31 -8.57
CA LYS A 156 -28.01 5.21 -7.63
C LYS A 156 -28.01 3.86 -6.91
N GLY A 157 -28.56 3.83 -5.72
CA GLY A 157 -28.78 2.63 -4.94
C GLY A 157 -27.49 1.84 -4.62
N ALA A 158 -27.55 0.52 -4.72
CA ALA A 158 -26.43 -0.37 -4.38
C ALA A 158 -25.20 -0.18 -5.28
N LEU A 159 -25.37 0.34 -6.51
CA LEU A 159 -24.26 0.61 -7.41
C LEU A 159 -23.32 1.69 -6.87
N VAL A 160 -23.79 2.64 -6.07
CA VAL A 160 -22.96 3.69 -5.45
C VAL A 160 -21.79 3.08 -4.70
N ALA A 161 -22.04 2.04 -3.89
CA ALA A 161 -20.98 1.39 -3.11
C ALA A 161 -19.94 0.69 -3.98
N ARG A 162 -20.37 0.08 -5.09
CA ARG A 162 -19.48 -0.65 -6.01
C ARG A 162 -18.63 0.30 -6.87
N ILE A 163 -19.23 1.38 -7.37
CA ILE A 163 -18.57 2.26 -8.34
C ILE A 163 -17.69 3.33 -7.67
N LYS A 164 -18.00 3.73 -6.44
CA LYS A 164 -17.30 4.82 -5.74
C LYS A 164 -15.78 4.61 -5.64
N PRO A 165 -15.25 3.43 -5.24
CA PRO A 165 -13.81 3.20 -5.20
C PRO A 165 -13.14 3.37 -6.58
N LEU A 166 -13.82 2.93 -7.65
CA LEU A 166 -13.36 3.11 -9.02
C LEU A 166 -13.33 4.59 -9.40
N MET A 167 -14.37 5.35 -9.07
CA MET A 167 -14.42 6.79 -9.36
C MET A 167 -13.30 7.55 -8.61
N ASP A 168 -12.98 7.15 -7.39
CA ASP A 168 -11.87 7.72 -6.63
C ASP A 168 -10.50 7.45 -7.34
N VAL A 169 -10.32 6.26 -7.92
CA VAL A 169 -9.12 5.91 -8.73
C VAL A 169 -9.09 6.72 -10.03
N ILE A 170 -10.18 6.77 -10.76
CA ILE A 170 -10.26 7.53 -12.03
C ILE A 170 -9.98 9.02 -11.77
N ALA A 171 -10.49 9.58 -10.67
CA ALA A 171 -10.23 10.96 -10.28
C ALA A 171 -8.74 11.25 -10.03
N LEU A 172 -7.98 10.24 -9.57
CA LEU A 172 -6.54 10.33 -9.41
C LEU A 172 -5.80 10.19 -10.75
N LEU A 173 -6.19 9.22 -11.58
CA LEU A 173 -5.45 8.87 -12.80
C LEU A 173 -5.72 9.79 -13.99
N ALA A 174 -6.97 10.21 -14.20
CA ALA A 174 -7.38 10.95 -15.40
C ALA A 174 -6.64 12.30 -15.57
N PRO A 175 -6.52 13.16 -14.55
CA PRO A 175 -5.82 14.45 -14.68
C PRO A 175 -4.33 14.31 -15.00
N HIS A 176 -3.74 13.15 -14.62
CA HIS A 176 -2.31 12.87 -14.79
C HIS A 176 -2.03 12.03 -16.04
N GLY A 177 -3.06 11.78 -16.86
CA GLY A 177 -2.95 11.07 -18.14
C GLY A 177 -2.74 9.55 -18.01
N TRP A 178 -3.02 8.93 -16.85
CA TRP A 178 -2.82 7.50 -16.62
C TRP A 178 -4.09 6.66 -16.75
N LEU A 179 -5.22 7.26 -17.15
CA LEU A 179 -6.48 6.53 -17.33
C LEU A 179 -6.40 5.40 -18.37
N ASN A 180 -5.59 5.59 -19.42
CA ASN A 180 -5.41 4.61 -20.51
C ASN A 180 -4.27 3.60 -20.23
N ALA A 181 -3.66 3.62 -19.06
CA ALA A 181 -2.57 2.71 -18.75
C ALA A 181 -3.07 1.28 -18.58
N GLU A 182 -2.28 0.32 -19.06
CA GLU A 182 -2.46 -1.08 -18.66
C GLU A 182 -2.16 -1.21 -17.17
N ARG A 183 -3.03 -1.93 -16.44
CA ARG A 183 -2.93 -2.11 -14.99
C ARG A 183 -2.68 -3.57 -14.65
N LYS A 184 -1.62 -3.82 -13.91
CA LYS A 184 -1.26 -5.16 -13.45
C LYS A 184 -1.06 -5.16 -11.93
N THR A 185 -1.86 -5.96 -11.24
CA THR A 185 -1.71 -6.13 -9.78
C THR A 185 -0.34 -6.70 -9.43
N ILE A 186 0.32 -6.07 -8.45
CA ILE A 186 1.54 -6.57 -7.83
C ILE A 186 1.13 -7.26 -6.53
N ALA A 187 1.70 -8.43 -6.25
CA ALA A 187 1.44 -9.14 -5.00
C ALA A 187 1.76 -8.22 -3.80
N GLY A 188 0.77 -8.00 -2.96
CA GLY A 188 0.92 -7.22 -1.72
C GLY A 188 1.58 -8.04 -0.61
N ASP A 189 1.94 -7.34 0.47
CA ASP A 189 2.49 -7.94 1.67
C ASP A 189 1.41 -8.17 2.77
N ALA A 190 1.83 -8.25 4.03
CA ALA A 190 0.94 -8.48 5.17
C ALA A 190 0.17 -7.21 5.62
N SER A 191 0.38 -6.04 5.02
CA SER A 191 -0.07 -4.75 5.55
C SER A 191 -1.50 -4.34 5.17
N GLY A 192 -2.17 -5.12 4.30
CA GLY A 192 -3.49 -4.77 3.76
C GLY A 192 -3.45 -3.72 2.65
N ARG A 193 -2.29 -3.21 2.29
CA ARG A 193 -2.08 -2.39 1.09
C ARG A 193 -1.98 -3.30 -0.13
N PHE A 194 -2.40 -2.80 -1.27
CA PHE A 194 -2.15 -3.46 -2.54
C PHE A 194 -1.67 -2.43 -3.57
N PHE A 195 -0.99 -2.94 -4.59
CA PHE A 195 -0.31 -2.13 -5.57
C PHE A 195 -0.64 -2.60 -6.97
N GLU A 196 -0.72 -1.65 -7.89
CA GLU A 196 -0.83 -1.94 -9.31
C GLU A 196 0.30 -1.23 -10.06
N ARG A 197 0.99 -1.96 -10.92
CA ARG A 197 1.90 -1.34 -11.88
C ARG A 197 1.09 -0.88 -13.08
N LEU A 198 1.21 0.39 -13.41
CA LEU A 198 0.62 1.02 -14.56
C LEU A 198 1.68 1.11 -15.65
N THR A 199 1.31 0.75 -16.89
CA THR A 199 2.21 0.87 -18.05
C THR A 199 1.51 1.65 -19.16
N ARG A 200 2.17 2.70 -19.66
CA ARG A 200 1.67 3.52 -20.77
C ARG A 200 2.83 4.07 -21.60
N ASP A 201 2.82 3.83 -22.89
CA ASP A 201 3.80 4.39 -23.84
C ASP A 201 5.27 4.17 -23.41
N GLY A 202 5.56 2.99 -22.83
CA GLY A 202 6.90 2.64 -22.33
C GLY A 202 7.26 3.25 -20.95
N HIS A 203 6.38 4.05 -20.36
CA HIS A 203 6.53 4.58 -19.01
C HIS A 203 5.78 3.70 -18.00
N THR A 204 6.32 3.63 -16.78
CA THR A 204 5.69 2.89 -15.68
C THR A 204 5.47 3.79 -14.47
N ALA A 205 4.43 3.48 -13.71
CA ALA A 205 4.14 4.09 -12.41
C ALA A 205 3.50 3.05 -11.49
N ILE A 206 3.48 3.31 -10.19
CA ILE A 206 2.80 2.46 -9.21
C ILE A 206 1.58 3.20 -8.69
N LEU A 207 0.41 2.58 -8.81
CA LEU A 207 -0.79 2.97 -8.09
C LEU A 207 -0.83 2.22 -6.76
N MET A 208 -0.72 2.97 -5.68
CA MET A 208 -0.79 2.47 -4.31
C MET A 208 -2.21 2.63 -3.77
N HIS A 209 -2.77 1.54 -3.26
CA HIS A 209 -3.99 1.51 -2.48
C HIS A 209 -3.64 1.24 -1.02
N ALA A 210 -3.86 2.23 -0.18
CA ALA A 210 -3.60 2.18 1.25
C ALA A 210 -4.91 2.48 2.02
N PRO A 211 -5.83 1.51 2.11
CA PRO A 211 -7.05 1.69 2.87
C PRO A 211 -6.72 1.97 4.34
N ILE A 212 -7.62 2.67 5.02
CA ILE A 212 -7.47 2.91 6.46
C ILE A 212 -7.38 1.54 7.15
N PRO A 213 -6.27 1.27 7.86
CA PRO A 213 -6.07 -0.04 8.44
C PRO A 213 -7.05 -0.29 9.59
N PHE A 214 -7.45 -1.55 9.76
CA PHE A 214 -8.25 -1.94 10.91
C PHE A 214 -7.47 -1.67 12.20
N ALA A 215 -8.06 -0.90 13.11
CA ALA A 215 -7.40 -0.47 14.34
C ALA A 215 -7.03 -1.64 15.27
N GLY A 216 -7.79 -2.73 15.23
CA GLY A 216 -7.63 -3.88 16.12
C GLY A 216 -8.28 -3.67 17.50
N PRO A 217 -8.16 -4.67 18.39
CA PRO A 217 -8.68 -4.55 19.76
C PRO A 217 -7.86 -3.56 20.59
N ILE A 218 -8.49 -2.98 21.60
CA ILE A 218 -7.79 -2.21 22.63
C ILE A 218 -6.97 -3.19 23.48
N LEU A 219 -5.68 -2.88 23.64
CA LEU A 219 -4.77 -3.70 24.43
C LEU A 219 -4.53 -3.11 25.82
N ARG A 220 -4.20 -1.82 25.90
CA ARG A 220 -3.79 -1.15 27.13
C ARG A 220 -4.09 0.35 27.06
N ASP A 221 -4.54 0.95 28.18
CA ASP A 221 -4.77 2.39 28.32
C ASP A 221 -5.64 3.01 27.21
N GLY A 222 -6.66 2.27 26.76
CA GLY A 222 -7.53 2.72 25.67
C GLY A 222 -6.88 2.69 24.28
N LYS A 223 -5.65 2.17 24.15
CA LYS A 223 -4.87 2.13 22.91
C LYS A 223 -4.85 0.73 22.29
N THR A 224 -4.89 0.70 20.95
CA THR A 224 -4.65 -0.51 20.16
C THR A 224 -3.15 -0.79 20.01
N TYR A 225 -2.78 -2.00 19.54
CA TYR A 225 -1.38 -2.31 19.21
C TYR A 225 -0.78 -1.28 18.24
N ARG A 226 -1.52 -0.87 17.20
CA ARG A 226 -1.04 0.11 16.22
C ARG A 226 -0.66 1.44 16.89
N ALA A 227 -1.52 1.93 17.78
CA ALA A 227 -1.26 3.17 18.51
C ALA A 227 -0.06 3.05 19.46
N LEU A 228 0.04 1.93 20.20
CA LEU A 228 1.15 1.66 21.12
C LEU A 228 2.48 1.50 20.36
N ALA A 229 2.49 0.78 19.25
CA ALA A 229 3.67 0.55 18.42
C ALA A 229 3.98 1.71 17.46
N ARG A 230 3.24 2.83 17.50
CA ARG A 230 3.42 4.01 16.62
C ARG A 230 3.38 3.67 15.14
N LEU A 231 2.50 2.75 14.72
CA LEU A 231 2.27 2.46 13.31
C LEU A 231 1.36 3.51 12.69
N SER A 232 1.67 3.91 11.47
CA SER A 232 0.89 4.92 10.74
C SER A 232 -0.52 4.42 10.38
N ASP A 233 -1.50 5.31 10.54
CA ASP A 233 -2.90 5.07 10.17
C ASP A 233 -3.29 5.74 8.83
N SER A 234 -2.34 6.40 8.17
CA SER A 234 -2.65 7.27 7.03
C SER A 234 -1.56 7.23 5.96
N LEU A 235 -1.98 7.39 4.71
CA LEU A 235 -1.08 7.59 3.58
C LEU A 235 -0.32 8.94 3.66
N HIS A 236 -0.79 9.88 4.48
CA HIS A 236 -0.16 11.19 4.65
C HIS A 236 1.30 11.08 5.12
N SER A 237 1.59 10.21 6.08
CA SER A 237 2.96 9.98 6.57
C SER A 237 3.90 9.48 5.46
N PHE A 238 3.41 8.60 4.56
CA PHE A 238 4.18 8.13 3.41
C PHE A 238 4.52 9.30 2.47
N VAL A 239 3.53 10.13 2.12
CA VAL A 239 3.73 11.26 1.20
C VAL A 239 4.75 12.24 1.77
N VAL A 240 4.60 12.65 3.04
CA VAL A 240 5.52 13.61 3.67
C VAL A 240 6.92 13.02 3.80
N MET A 241 7.05 11.76 4.20
CA MET A 241 8.37 11.11 4.31
C MET A 241 9.06 10.94 2.97
N ALA A 242 8.32 10.59 1.90
CA ALA A 242 8.89 10.49 0.56
C ALA A 242 9.45 11.84 0.11
N ASP A 243 8.68 12.91 0.24
CA ASP A 243 9.12 14.27 -0.09
C ASP A 243 10.34 14.69 0.75
N ALA A 244 10.31 14.46 2.06
CA ALA A 244 11.39 14.81 2.97
C ALA A 244 12.69 14.07 2.66
N LEU A 245 12.63 12.77 2.37
CA LEU A 245 13.80 11.97 1.99
C LEU A 245 14.37 12.44 0.65
N ARG A 246 13.52 12.72 -0.34
CA ARG A 246 13.96 13.27 -1.63
C ARG A 246 14.62 14.62 -1.49
N HIS A 247 14.10 15.50 -0.62
CA HIS A 247 14.65 16.81 -0.37
C HIS A 247 16.10 16.76 0.18
N ILE A 248 16.42 15.73 0.95
CA ILE A 248 17.78 15.48 1.44
C ILE A 248 18.61 14.58 0.51
N GLY A 249 18.13 14.30 -0.72
CA GLY A 249 18.83 13.56 -1.76
C GLY A 249 18.79 12.04 -1.60
N ILE A 250 17.93 11.48 -0.76
CA ILE A 250 17.70 10.03 -0.68
C ILE A 250 16.60 9.65 -1.69
N SER A 251 16.80 8.57 -2.43
CA SER A 251 15.87 8.10 -3.45
C SER A 251 14.64 7.43 -2.83
N ALA A 252 13.66 8.23 -2.41
CA ALA A 252 12.29 7.79 -2.16
C ALA A 252 11.43 8.01 -3.41
N PRO A 253 10.29 7.30 -3.59
CA PRO A 253 9.45 7.44 -4.77
C PRO A 253 8.95 8.87 -4.96
N GLU A 254 9.02 9.38 -6.16
CA GLU A 254 8.36 10.62 -6.52
C GLU A 254 6.84 10.44 -6.45
N ILE A 255 6.16 11.40 -5.84
CA ILE A 255 4.70 11.39 -5.73
C ILE A 255 4.13 12.17 -6.91
N TYR A 256 3.60 11.47 -7.91
CA TYR A 256 2.97 12.12 -9.07
C TYR A 256 1.60 12.68 -8.71
N ALA A 257 0.85 11.97 -7.88
CA ALA A 257 -0.43 12.40 -7.34
C ALA A 257 -0.77 11.64 -6.06
N ALA A 258 -1.50 12.25 -5.14
CA ALA A 258 -1.99 11.57 -3.95
C ALA A 258 -3.35 12.10 -3.51
N ASN A 259 -4.21 11.19 -3.05
CA ASN A 259 -5.40 11.49 -2.28
C ASN A 259 -5.33 10.74 -0.95
N THR A 260 -4.78 11.40 0.05
CA THR A 260 -4.50 10.78 1.36
C THR A 260 -5.78 10.40 2.11
N GLN A 261 -6.89 11.12 1.87
CA GLN A 261 -8.19 10.80 2.48
C GLN A 261 -8.81 9.52 1.89
N LYS A 262 -8.51 9.21 0.63
CA LYS A 262 -8.97 7.99 -0.05
C LYS A 262 -7.96 6.85 0.03
N GLY A 263 -6.77 7.11 0.57
CA GLY A 263 -5.69 6.14 0.62
C GLY A 263 -5.15 5.77 -0.76
N LEU A 264 -5.09 6.72 -1.70
CA LEU A 264 -4.61 6.50 -3.07
C LEU A 264 -3.40 7.37 -3.36
N ALA A 265 -2.35 6.78 -3.95
CA ALA A 265 -1.22 7.53 -4.50
C ALA A 265 -0.74 6.91 -5.81
N LEU A 266 -0.36 7.78 -6.73
CA LEU A 266 0.36 7.44 -7.95
C LEU A 266 1.80 7.87 -7.77
N VAL A 267 2.74 6.92 -7.83
CA VAL A 267 4.13 7.14 -7.46
C VAL A 267 5.10 6.55 -8.49
N GLU A 268 6.35 6.96 -8.41
CA GLU A 268 7.47 6.44 -9.22
C GLU A 268 7.59 4.93 -9.07
N ASP A 269 7.81 4.24 -10.19
CA ASP A 269 8.12 2.81 -10.23
C ASP A 269 9.64 2.60 -10.21
N PHE A 270 10.17 2.04 -9.15
CA PHE A 270 11.58 1.69 -9.01
C PHE A 270 11.98 0.40 -9.73
N GLY A 271 11.04 -0.24 -10.44
CA GLY A 271 11.29 -1.49 -11.14
C GLY A 271 11.23 -2.71 -10.23
N THR A 272 12.13 -3.67 -10.43
CA THR A 272 12.12 -4.95 -9.72
C THR A 272 13.50 -5.37 -9.20
N GLU A 273 14.55 -4.61 -9.48
CA GLU A 273 15.89 -4.96 -9.08
C GLU A 273 16.14 -4.56 -7.62
N GLY A 274 16.43 -5.53 -6.76
CA GLY A 274 16.69 -5.34 -5.34
C GLY A 274 18.17 -5.41 -4.97
N LEU A 275 18.46 -5.61 -3.67
CA LEU A 275 19.83 -5.70 -3.15
C LEU A 275 20.50 -7.06 -3.33
N LEU A 276 19.77 -8.06 -3.83
CA LEU A 276 20.29 -9.42 -3.98
C LEU A 276 20.80 -9.66 -5.41
N LYS A 277 21.90 -10.42 -5.53
CA LYS A 277 22.31 -11.09 -6.76
C LYS A 277 22.32 -12.60 -6.52
N ASN A 278 21.67 -13.36 -7.39
CA ASN A 278 21.55 -14.81 -7.25
C ASN A 278 21.03 -15.24 -5.86
N ALA A 279 20.01 -14.55 -5.36
CA ALA A 279 19.38 -14.75 -4.06
C ALA A 279 20.32 -14.56 -2.83
N THR A 280 21.48 -13.93 -3.01
CA THR A 280 22.43 -13.62 -1.94
C THR A 280 22.66 -12.11 -1.82
N PRO A 281 22.95 -11.59 -0.59
CA PRO A 281 23.34 -10.19 -0.41
C PRO A 281 24.49 -9.78 -1.30
N ASP A 282 24.31 -8.74 -2.12
CA ASP A 282 25.40 -8.16 -2.92
C ASP A 282 26.16 -7.12 -2.09
N ALA A 283 27.44 -7.33 -1.88
CA ALA A 283 28.24 -6.50 -0.99
C ALA A 283 28.32 -5.02 -1.45
N GLU A 284 28.36 -4.76 -2.77
CA GLU A 284 28.35 -3.39 -3.30
C GLU A 284 27.03 -2.68 -2.97
N ARG A 285 25.90 -3.35 -3.25
CA ARG A 285 24.56 -2.78 -3.01
C ARG A 285 24.29 -2.54 -1.52
N TYR A 286 24.71 -3.46 -0.67
CA TYR A 286 24.62 -3.29 0.78
C TYR A 286 25.52 -2.16 1.30
N ARG A 287 26.70 -1.96 0.71
CA ARG A 287 27.59 -0.86 1.05
C ARG A 287 26.96 0.50 0.71
N GLU A 288 26.32 0.63 -0.45
CA GLU A 288 25.56 1.84 -0.80
C GLU A 288 24.34 2.04 0.11
N ALA A 289 23.64 0.97 0.49
CA ALA A 289 22.52 1.07 1.42
C ALA A 289 22.98 1.55 2.82
N VAL A 290 24.14 1.10 3.28
CA VAL A 290 24.77 1.60 4.51
C VAL A 290 25.16 3.06 4.38
N ALA A 291 25.66 3.51 3.21
CA ALA A 291 25.98 4.91 2.95
C ALA A 291 24.73 5.81 3.01
N VAL A 292 23.57 5.33 2.51
CA VAL A 292 22.27 6.03 2.69
C VAL A 292 21.95 6.22 4.16
N LEU A 293 22.09 5.17 4.99
CA LEU A 293 21.84 5.27 6.43
C LEU A 293 22.84 6.21 7.12
N ALA A 294 24.12 6.12 6.78
CA ALA A 294 25.14 7.01 7.37
C ALA A 294 24.81 8.47 7.08
N ARG A 295 24.40 8.81 5.85
CA ARG A 295 23.97 10.16 5.47
C ARG A 295 22.68 10.57 6.18
N LEU A 296 21.67 9.70 6.22
CA LEU A 296 20.41 9.98 6.92
C LEU A 296 20.66 10.33 8.39
N HIS A 297 21.60 9.65 9.02
CA HIS A 297 21.88 9.74 10.45
C HIS A 297 22.95 10.78 10.83
N SER A 298 23.65 11.37 9.86
CA SER A 298 24.78 12.31 10.14
C SER A 298 24.33 13.71 10.53
N GLU A 299 23.09 14.08 10.24
CA GLU A 299 22.57 15.40 10.57
C GLU A 299 21.56 15.34 11.71
N HIS A 300 21.56 16.34 12.56
CA HIS A 300 20.50 16.55 13.57
C HIS A 300 19.20 16.93 12.87
N ARG A 301 18.38 15.93 12.60
CA ARG A 301 17.07 16.13 11.99
C ARG A 301 16.02 16.44 13.05
N ARG A 302 15.15 17.40 12.72
CA ARG A 302 14.03 17.71 13.60
C ARG A 302 12.93 16.65 13.45
N ARG A 303 12.23 16.42 14.55
CA ARG A 303 11.04 15.59 14.61
C ARG A 303 9.91 16.14 13.73
N ASP A 304 9.78 17.48 13.69
CA ASP A 304 8.80 18.18 12.87
C ASP A 304 9.33 18.29 11.43
N ILE A 305 8.60 17.68 10.50
CA ILE A 305 8.88 17.70 9.07
C ILE A 305 7.91 18.68 8.42
N SER A 306 8.43 19.62 7.67
CA SER A 306 7.64 20.53 6.83
C SER A 306 8.19 20.47 5.42
N THR A 307 7.32 20.19 4.47
CA THR A 307 7.57 20.31 3.03
C THR A 307 6.72 21.44 2.46
N ASP A 308 6.88 21.80 1.21
CA ASP A 308 6.19 22.94 0.60
C ASP A 308 4.65 22.86 0.74
N HIS A 309 4.09 21.67 0.90
CA HIS A 309 2.65 21.44 0.90
C HIS A 309 2.12 20.67 2.10
N ASN A 310 3.00 20.11 2.94
CA ASN A 310 2.60 19.19 3.99
C ASN A 310 3.46 19.36 5.25
N ALA A 311 2.86 19.13 6.41
CA ALA A 311 3.55 19.05 7.69
C ALA A 311 3.23 17.73 8.39
N TYR A 312 4.22 17.13 9.02
CA TYR A 312 4.07 15.90 9.78
C TYR A 312 5.04 15.86 10.95
N GLN A 313 4.56 15.45 12.11
CA GLN A 313 5.42 15.23 13.27
C GLN A 313 5.65 13.72 13.44
N LEU A 314 6.92 13.31 13.33
CA LEU A 314 7.29 11.90 13.57
C LEU A 314 6.92 11.48 15.00
N PRO A 315 6.27 10.34 15.19
CA PRO A 315 6.09 9.75 16.51
C PRO A 315 7.44 9.46 17.17
N VAL A 316 7.54 9.64 18.49
CA VAL A 316 8.77 9.28 19.22
C VAL A 316 8.82 7.76 19.41
N TYR A 317 9.95 7.17 19.10
CA TYR A 317 10.21 5.75 19.32
C TYR A 317 10.84 5.54 20.68
N ASP A 318 10.04 5.85 21.70
CA ASP A 318 10.40 5.80 23.11
C ASP A 318 10.21 4.40 23.72
N LEU A 319 10.22 4.35 25.04
CA LEU A 319 10.11 3.07 25.77
C LEU A 319 8.77 2.34 25.53
N GLU A 320 7.64 3.08 25.37
CA GLU A 320 6.31 2.46 25.22
C GLU A 320 6.22 1.56 24.00
N PRO A 321 6.52 2.04 22.75
CA PRO A 321 6.49 1.16 21.57
C PRO A 321 7.53 0.05 21.63
N LEU A 322 8.76 0.33 22.11
CA LEU A 322 9.82 -0.68 22.16
C LEU A 322 9.49 -1.84 23.11
N LEU A 323 8.89 -1.55 24.27
CA LEU A 323 8.39 -2.60 25.17
C LEU A 323 7.17 -3.32 24.61
N THR A 324 6.20 -2.60 24.04
CA THR A 324 5.02 -3.21 23.42
C THR A 324 5.40 -4.21 22.33
N GLU A 325 6.44 -3.92 21.58
CA GLU A 325 6.92 -4.80 20.51
C GLU A 325 7.59 -6.08 21.04
N VAL A 326 8.39 -6.01 22.10
CA VAL A 326 8.99 -7.23 22.69
C VAL A 326 7.96 -8.09 23.41
N GLU A 327 6.84 -7.52 23.86
CA GLU A 327 5.73 -8.30 24.43
C GLU A 327 5.15 -9.31 23.42
N LEU A 328 5.25 -9.06 22.10
CA LEU A 328 4.82 -10.02 21.09
C LEU A 328 5.56 -11.36 21.19
N PHE A 329 6.80 -11.37 21.67
CA PHE A 329 7.54 -12.59 21.95
C PHE A 329 6.84 -13.39 23.04
N LEU A 330 6.44 -12.74 24.13
CA LEU A 330 5.77 -13.37 25.26
C LEU A 330 4.36 -13.85 24.92
N GLU A 331 3.69 -13.16 24.00
CA GLU A 331 2.30 -13.47 23.63
C GLU A 331 2.18 -14.53 22.54
N TRP A 332 3.16 -14.62 21.65
CA TRP A 332 3.07 -15.47 20.48
C TRP A 332 4.17 -16.52 20.40
N TYR A 333 5.45 -16.10 20.51
CA TYR A 333 6.57 -17.04 20.38
C TYR A 333 6.67 -17.99 21.58
N HIS A 334 6.72 -17.45 22.79
CA HIS A 334 6.85 -18.26 24.00
C HIS A 334 5.75 -19.33 24.09
N PRO A 335 4.44 -19.03 23.97
CA PRO A 335 3.39 -20.07 24.05
C PRO A 335 3.42 -21.10 22.92
N ALA A 336 4.05 -20.77 21.78
CA ALA A 336 4.13 -21.71 20.66
C ALA A 336 5.24 -22.76 20.81
N PHE A 337 6.32 -22.43 21.54
CA PHE A 337 7.51 -23.27 21.64
C PHE A 337 7.81 -23.74 23.05
N SER A 338 7.43 -23.00 24.08
CA SER A 338 7.63 -23.38 25.48
C SER A 338 6.56 -24.37 25.95
N LYS A 339 6.99 -25.33 26.79
CA LYS A 339 6.13 -26.40 27.36
C LYS A 339 5.28 -25.93 28.54
N SER A 340 5.63 -24.80 29.14
CA SER A 340 4.98 -24.30 30.36
C SER A 340 4.56 -22.84 30.20
N PRO A 341 3.42 -22.44 30.76
CA PRO A 341 3.02 -21.03 30.80
C PRO A 341 4.06 -20.21 31.57
N LEU A 342 4.28 -18.96 31.10
CA LEU A 342 5.18 -18.04 31.78
C LEU A 342 4.52 -17.43 33.00
N ALA A 343 5.19 -17.52 34.18
CA ALA A 343 4.72 -16.88 35.40
C ALA A 343 4.71 -15.35 35.29
N SER A 344 3.80 -14.70 36.02
CA SER A 344 3.66 -13.23 35.98
C SER A 344 4.94 -12.50 36.38
N GLU A 345 5.68 -13.05 37.34
CA GLU A 345 6.97 -12.53 37.81
C GLU A 345 8.02 -12.58 36.69
N ALA A 346 8.12 -13.70 35.98
CA ALA A 346 9.06 -13.86 34.88
C ALA A 346 8.73 -12.92 33.72
N ARG A 347 7.43 -12.64 33.47
CA ARG A 347 7.00 -11.62 32.50
C ARG A 347 7.42 -10.22 32.95
N ALA A 348 7.22 -9.89 34.22
CA ALA A 348 7.61 -8.60 34.77
C ALA A 348 9.13 -8.41 34.71
N ASP A 349 9.92 -9.45 35.06
CA ASP A 349 11.37 -9.44 34.97
C ASP A 349 11.86 -9.20 33.53
N PHE A 350 11.23 -9.83 32.54
CA PHE A 350 11.56 -9.63 31.12
C PHE A 350 11.41 -8.17 30.70
N LEU A 351 10.29 -7.56 31.04
CA LEU A 351 10.03 -6.16 30.71
C LEU A 351 10.97 -5.20 31.46
N ALA A 352 11.29 -5.52 32.73
CA ALA A 352 12.24 -4.74 33.51
C ALA A 352 13.66 -4.82 32.93
N LEU A 353 14.10 -5.99 32.46
CA LEU A 353 15.39 -6.17 31.80
C LEU A 353 15.45 -5.36 30.50
N TRP A 354 14.42 -5.41 29.67
CA TRP A 354 14.36 -4.59 28.45
C TRP A 354 14.34 -3.09 28.75
N LYS A 355 13.56 -2.66 29.74
CA LYS A 355 13.55 -1.26 30.18
C LYS A 355 14.95 -0.78 30.57
N ASN A 356 15.65 -1.55 31.42
CA ASN A 356 16.99 -1.20 31.89
C ASN A 356 18.03 -1.10 30.75
N LEU A 357 17.86 -1.87 29.67
CA LEU A 357 18.73 -1.84 28.50
C LEU A 357 18.40 -0.67 27.57
N ILE A 358 17.12 -0.38 27.37
CA ILE A 358 16.65 0.62 26.38
C ILE A 358 16.76 2.04 26.93
N GLU A 359 16.38 2.31 28.19
CA GLU A 359 16.35 3.68 28.76
C GLU A 359 17.68 4.45 28.64
N PRO A 360 18.86 3.85 28.84
CA PRO A 360 20.11 4.56 28.58
C PRO A 360 20.27 4.98 27.13
N CYS A 361 19.93 4.13 26.17
CA CYS A 361 20.03 4.41 24.73
C CYS A 361 19.06 5.51 24.24
N LEU A 362 17.96 5.75 24.96
CA LEU A 362 17.04 6.85 24.64
C LEU A 362 17.62 8.24 24.90
N ARG A 363 18.75 8.33 25.62
CA ARG A 363 19.47 9.58 25.89
C ARG A 363 20.45 9.93 24.77
N ASP A 364 20.76 8.96 23.91
CA ASP A 364 21.63 9.18 22.76
C ASP A 364 20.93 10.05 21.70
N PRO A 365 21.67 10.69 20.81
CA PRO A 365 21.10 11.48 19.73
C PRO A 365 20.12 10.65 18.90
N GLN A 366 18.90 11.14 18.79
CA GLN A 366 17.83 10.55 18.00
C GLN A 366 17.73 11.23 16.62
N THR A 367 17.23 10.49 15.63
CA THR A 367 17.08 10.99 14.26
C THR A 367 15.86 10.35 13.60
N TRP A 368 15.67 10.59 12.31
CA TRP A 368 14.69 9.85 11.52
C TRP A 368 15.11 8.39 11.42
N THR A 369 14.24 7.51 11.88
CA THR A 369 14.42 6.06 11.88
C THR A 369 13.30 5.46 11.05
N LEU A 370 13.65 4.80 9.93
CA LEU A 370 12.69 4.29 8.96
C LEU A 370 12.05 2.97 9.39
N ARG A 371 12.63 2.26 10.36
CA ARG A 371 12.21 0.98 10.97
C ARG A 371 12.30 -0.21 10.03
N ASP A 372 11.77 -0.08 8.80
CA ASP A 372 11.69 -1.16 7.83
C ASP A 372 12.69 -0.98 6.67
N PHE A 373 13.87 -0.43 7.00
CA PHE A 373 14.99 -0.30 6.09
C PHE A 373 15.72 -1.66 5.95
N HIS A 374 15.18 -2.55 5.12
CA HIS A 374 15.70 -3.90 4.89
C HIS A 374 15.53 -4.30 3.42
N SER A 375 16.24 -5.37 2.99
CA SER A 375 16.41 -5.72 1.58
C SER A 375 15.13 -5.76 0.74
N PRO A 376 13.99 -6.31 1.18
CA PRO A 376 12.75 -6.30 0.40
C PRO A 376 12.16 -4.91 0.11
N ASN A 377 12.53 -3.90 0.89
CA ASN A 377 12.05 -2.51 0.74
C ASN A 377 13.08 -1.61 0.06
N LEU A 378 14.18 -2.18 -0.46
CA LEU A 378 15.27 -1.47 -1.07
C LEU A 378 15.48 -1.91 -2.52
N PHE A 379 15.53 -0.94 -3.43
CA PHE A 379 15.68 -1.16 -4.86
C PHE A 379 17.03 -0.68 -5.35
N TRP A 380 17.59 -1.38 -6.34
CA TRP A 380 18.81 -0.97 -7.02
C TRP A 380 18.47 -0.18 -8.28
N LEU A 381 18.77 1.12 -8.27
CA LEU A 381 18.49 2.06 -9.35
C LEU A 381 19.78 2.27 -10.16
N SER A 382 20.06 1.36 -11.08
CA SER A 382 21.32 1.31 -11.85
C SER A 382 21.60 2.59 -12.67
N ALA A 383 20.56 3.35 -13.04
CA ALA A 383 20.70 4.61 -13.77
C ALA A 383 21.14 5.80 -12.88
N ARG A 384 21.10 5.66 -11.55
CA ARG A 384 21.52 6.69 -10.58
C ARG A 384 22.97 6.44 -10.16
N GLN A 385 23.55 7.34 -9.36
CA GLN A 385 24.96 7.26 -8.92
C GLN A 385 25.09 7.27 -7.40
N GLY A 386 26.16 6.64 -6.89
CA GLY A 386 26.46 6.55 -5.46
C GLY A 386 25.29 5.98 -4.67
N ASP A 387 25.08 6.49 -3.47
CA ASP A 387 23.99 6.08 -2.59
C ASP A 387 22.59 6.42 -3.13
N GLN A 388 22.46 7.32 -4.11
CA GLN A 388 21.20 7.54 -4.82
C GLN A 388 20.75 6.31 -5.63
N ARG A 389 21.63 5.33 -5.85
CA ARG A 389 21.27 4.02 -6.43
C ARG A 389 20.35 3.19 -5.53
N ILE A 390 20.17 3.58 -4.28
CA ILE A 390 19.29 2.86 -3.36
C ILE A 390 17.94 3.56 -3.29
N GLY A 391 16.94 2.97 -3.93
CA GLY A 391 15.53 3.36 -3.80
C GLY A 391 14.93 2.80 -2.52
N VAL A 392 14.27 3.63 -1.73
CA VAL A 392 13.70 3.25 -0.43
C VAL A 392 12.19 3.37 -0.47
N ILE A 393 11.48 2.30 -0.13
CA ILE A 393 10.02 2.28 -0.01
C ILE A 393 9.59 1.86 1.41
N ASP A 394 8.27 1.80 1.65
CA ASP A 394 7.65 1.38 2.92
C ASP A 394 8.06 2.26 4.12
N ILE A 395 8.09 3.57 3.89
CA ILE A 395 8.64 4.59 4.79
C ILE A 395 7.61 5.26 5.71
N GLN A 396 6.33 4.88 5.64
CA GLN A 396 5.24 5.55 6.39
C GLN A 396 5.27 5.31 7.89
N ASP A 397 5.90 4.22 8.34
CA ASP A 397 6.04 3.88 9.76
C ASP A 397 7.32 4.45 10.38
N ALA A 398 7.94 5.43 9.70
CA ALA A 398 9.09 6.15 10.22
C ALA A 398 8.78 6.85 11.55
N VAL A 399 9.77 6.88 12.41
CA VAL A 399 9.70 7.44 13.76
C VAL A 399 10.92 8.32 14.05
N TYR A 400 10.87 9.07 15.13
CA TYR A 400 12.04 9.74 15.69
C TYR A 400 12.66 8.83 16.74
N GLY A 401 13.79 8.20 16.41
CA GLY A 401 14.39 7.13 17.17
C GLY A 401 15.91 7.01 17.02
N HIS A 402 16.49 5.98 17.61
CA HIS A 402 17.92 5.75 17.61
C HIS A 402 18.39 5.16 16.26
N PRO A 403 19.47 5.71 15.64
CA PRO A 403 19.98 5.28 14.32
C PRO A 403 20.38 3.80 14.24
N ALA A 404 20.79 3.19 15.35
CA ALA A 404 21.17 1.78 15.40
C ALA A 404 20.04 0.82 15.00
N TYR A 405 18.77 1.24 15.14
CA TYR A 405 17.64 0.41 14.75
C TYR A 405 17.62 0.13 13.25
N ASP A 406 17.84 1.13 12.41
CA ASP A 406 17.83 0.97 10.95
C ASP A 406 19.04 0.17 10.47
N VAL A 407 20.21 0.38 11.06
CA VAL A 407 21.41 -0.40 10.75
C VAL A 407 21.18 -1.88 11.12
N ALA A 408 20.56 -2.17 12.26
CA ALA A 408 20.17 -3.53 12.63
C ALA A 408 19.06 -4.09 11.71
N SER A 409 18.15 -3.25 11.22
CA SER A 409 17.12 -3.65 10.28
C SER A 409 17.70 -4.15 8.96
N LEU A 410 18.73 -3.48 8.44
CA LEU A 410 19.43 -3.85 7.22
C LEU A 410 20.34 -5.08 7.42
N LEU A 411 21.17 -5.05 8.46
CA LEU A 411 22.26 -6.01 8.62
C LEU A 411 21.85 -7.29 9.35
N GLN A 412 20.71 -7.27 10.02
CA GLN A 412 20.06 -8.45 10.62
C GLN A 412 18.66 -8.63 10.00
N ASP A 413 18.63 -8.65 8.65
CA ASP A 413 17.40 -8.73 7.88
C ASP A 413 16.61 -10.00 8.22
N ALA A 414 15.31 -9.83 8.41
CA ALA A 414 14.40 -10.89 8.82
C ALA A 414 14.12 -11.93 7.72
N ARG A 415 14.29 -11.56 6.47
CA ARG A 415 13.96 -12.40 5.29
C ARG A 415 15.19 -12.85 4.52
N VAL A 416 16.28 -12.11 4.65
CA VAL A 416 17.54 -12.35 3.91
C VAL A 416 18.68 -12.53 4.89
N PRO A 417 19.21 -13.74 5.08
CA PRO A 417 20.35 -13.97 5.96
C PRO A 417 21.57 -13.17 5.47
N VAL A 418 22.06 -12.25 6.29
CA VAL A 418 23.30 -11.50 6.04
C VAL A 418 24.46 -12.24 6.72
N PRO A 419 25.50 -12.66 5.97
CA PRO A 419 26.67 -13.31 6.55
C PRO A 419 27.35 -12.43 7.60
N GLU A 420 27.81 -13.00 8.70
CA GLU A 420 28.43 -12.26 9.81
C GLU A 420 29.67 -11.47 9.36
N THR A 421 30.46 -12.03 8.46
CA THR A 421 31.63 -11.33 7.90
C THR A 421 31.25 -10.08 7.11
N LEU A 422 30.15 -10.14 6.35
CA LEU A 422 29.61 -8.99 5.64
C LEU A 422 29.03 -7.96 6.61
N GLU A 423 28.27 -8.42 7.62
CA GLU A 423 27.70 -7.53 8.65
C GLU A 423 28.82 -6.73 9.35
N LEU A 424 29.89 -7.38 9.79
CA LEU A 424 31.02 -6.73 10.48
C LEU A 424 31.74 -5.70 9.57
N ASP A 425 31.97 -6.04 8.29
CA ASP A 425 32.56 -5.11 7.32
C ASP A 425 31.66 -3.89 7.10
N LEU A 426 30.36 -4.10 6.98
CA LEU A 426 29.38 -3.03 6.78
C LEU A 426 29.18 -2.16 8.01
N ILE A 427 29.22 -2.72 9.21
CA ILE A 427 29.19 -1.94 10.47
C ILE A 427 30.43 -1.03 10.56
N LYS A 428 31.62 -1.59 10.21
CA LYS A 428 32.84 -0.78 10.16
C LYS A 428 32.69 0.35 9.13
N HIS A 429 32.20 0.03 7.93
CA HIS A 429 31.97 1.04 6.89
C HIS A 429 31.01 2.14 7.33
N TYR A 430 29.91 1.78 8.03
CA TYR A 430 29.01 2.74 8.63
C TYR A 430 29.72 3.65 9.63
N GLY A 431 30.55 3.05 10.50
CA GLY A 431 31.35 3.80 11.48
C GLY A 431 32.32 4.79 10.82
N ASP A 432 33.07 4.34 9.82
CA ASP A 432 34.01 5.17 9.07
C ASP A 432 33.32 6.41 8.42
N LEU A 433 32.12 6.20 7.85
CA LEU A 433 31.31 7.28 7.25
C LEU A 433 30.77 8.26 8.30
N ARG A 434 30.33 7.73 9.45
CA ARG A 434 29.79 8.54 10.53
C ARG A 434 30.88 9.37 11.23
N GLU A 435 32.05 8.77 11.48
CA GLU A 435 33.22 9.47 12.05
C GLU A 435 33.73 10.57 11.11
N ALA A 436 33.70 10.33 9.80
CA ALA A 436 34.07 11.33 8.81
C ALA A 436 33.10 12.53 8.78
N ALA A 437 31.79 12.29 9.02
CA ALA A 437 30.77 13.33 9.03
C ALA A 437 30.65 14.05 10.38
N ASP A 438 30.89 13.35 11.48
CA ASP A 438 30.79 13.84 12.86
C ASP A 438 31.94 13.29 13.71
N PRO A 439 32.99 14.11 13.99
CA PRO A 439 34.12 13.68 14.81
C PRO A 439 33.76 13.31 16.27
N SER A 440 32.56 13.65 16.74
CA SER A 440 32.09 13.25 18.05
C SER A 440 31.47 11.84 18.08
N PHE A 441 31.24 11.22 16.92
CA PHE A 441 30.71 9.87 16.82
C PHE A 441 31.74 8.87 17.37
N VAL A 442 31.28 7.94 18.21
CA VAL A 442 32.12 6.89 18.80
C VAL A 442 31.53 5.53 18.45
N LEU A 443 32.22 4.80 17.56
CA LEU A 443 31.75 3.51 17.07
C LEU A 443 31.48 2.50 18.22
N ASN A 444 32.32 2.42 19.23
CA ASN A 444 32.11 1.50 20.35
C ASN A 444 30.83 1.81 21.16
N HIS A 445 30.46 3.09 21.28
CA HIS A 445 29.19 3.49 21.88
C HIS A 445 28.01 3.06 21.00
N PHE A 446 28.12 3.30 19.69
CA PHE A 446 27.12 2.88 18.72
C PHE A 446 26.92 1.34 18.72
N LEU A 447 27.99 0.55 18.82
CA LEU A 447 27.93 -0.91 18.87
C LEU A 447 27.15 -1.43 20.09
N HIS A 448 27.21 -0.72 21.22
CA HIS A 448 26.39 -1.02 22.39
C HIS A 448 24.90 -0.90 22.06
N ALA A 449 24.48 0.22 21.48
CA ALA A 449 23.10 0.44 21.07
C ALA A 449 22.69 -0.53 19.94
N TYR A 450 23.58 -0.80 18.98
CA TYR A 450 23.32 -1.75 17.89
C TYR A 450 22.97 -3.16 18.42
N ALA A 451 23.71 -3.66 19.41
CA ALA A 451 23.41 -4.97 20.01
C ALA A 451 22.05 -4.98 20.73
N ILE A 452 21.71 -3.89 21.43
CA ILE A 452 20.43 -3.76 22.15
C ILE A 452 19.26 -3.66 21.19
N TYR A 453 19.31 -2.73 20.20
CA TYR A 453 18.23 -2.56 19.24
C TYR A 453 18.11 -3.75 18.26
N GLY A 454 19.24 -4.38 17.90
CA GLY A 454 19.24 -5.64 17.17
C GLY A 454 18.52 -6.76 17.93
N ALA A 455 18.84 -6.95 19.20
CA ALA A 455 18.15 -7.92 20.05
C ALA A 455 16.65 -7.60 20.21
N GLN A 456 16.30 -6.32 20.41
CA GLN A 456 14.91 -5.88 20.55
C GLN A 456 14.12 -6.18 19.28
N ARG A 457 14.65 -5.78 18.12
CA ARG A 457 14.01 -5.98 16.82
C ARG A 457 13.82 -7.47 16.52
N VAL A 458 14.83 -8.28 16.73
CA VAL A 458 14.76 -9.74 16.52
C VAL A 458 13.72 -10.37 17.45
N THR A 459 13.69 -9.98 18.73
CA THR A 459 12.69 -10.47 19.71
C THR A 459 11.26 -10.15 19.25
N LYS A 460 11.01 -8.92 18.81
CA LYS A 460 9.74 -8.50 18.18
C LYS A 460 9.37 -9.40 16.99
N ILE A 461 10.30 -9.60 16.05
CA ILE A 461 10.06 -10.33 14.81
C ILE A 461 9.77 -11.81 15.05
N LEU A 462 10.43 -12.45 16.00
CA LEU A 462 10.11 -13.81 16.40
C LEU A 462 8.63 -13.93 16.83
N GLY A 463 8.13 -12.97 17.61
CA GLY A 463 6.71 -12.88 17.95
C GLY A 463 5.80 -12.62 16.76
N ILE A 464 6.19 -11.70 15.86
CA ILE A 464 5.43 -11.37 14.66
C ILE A 464 5.27 -12.58 13.74
N PHE A 465 6.33 -13.34 13.46
CA PHE A 465 6.28 -14.47 12.55
C PHE A 465 5.36 -15.58 13.06
N VAL A 466 5.38 -15.86 14.35
CA VAL A 466 4.44 -16.81 14.95
C VAL A 466 3.02 -16.27 14.94
N ARG A 467 2.82 -14.97 15.17
CA ARG A 467 1.49 -14.34 15.05
C ARG A 467 0.93 -14.45 13.63
N LEU A 468 1.75 -14.20 12.62
CA LEU A 468 1.36 -14.31 11.20
C LEU A 468 0.93 -15.75 10.86
N ASP A 469 1.62 -16.76 11.38
CA ASP A 469 1.22 -18.15 11.21
C ASP A 469 -0.11 -18.45 11.92
N ARG A 470 -0.19 -18.17 13.23
CA ARG A 470 -1.30 -18.61 14.08
C ARG A 470 -2.59 -17.85 13.84
N ARG A 471 -2.48 -16.53 13.62
CA ARG A 471 -3.64 -15.65 13.46
C ARG A 471 -4.03 -15.45 11.99
N ASP A 472 -3.02 -15.27 11.14
CA ASP A 472 -3.23 -14.82 9.76
C ASP A 472 -3.03 -15.94 8.73
N HIS A 473 -2.72 -17.18 9.20
CA HIS A 473 -2.51 -18.37 8.37
C HIS A 473 -1.41 -18.21 7.29
N LYS A 474 -0.35 -17.44 7.61
CA LYS A 474 0.80 -17.17 6.76
C LYS A 474 2.03 -17.93 7.26
N SER A 475 2.06 -19.25 7.08
CA SER A 475 3.09 -20.15 7.62
C SER A 475 4.47 -19.98 6.98
N ASP A 476 4.55 -19.38 5.79
CA ASP A 476 5.81 -19.16 5.06
C ASP A 476 6.83 -18.33 5.87
N TYR A 477 6.37 -17.49 6.79
CA TYR A 477 7.26 -16.72 7.65
C TYR A 477 8.04 -17.57 8.67
N LEU A 478 7.56 -18.75 9.01
CA LEU A 478 8.23 -19.63 9.98
C LEU A 478 9.60 -20.14 9.49
N GLN A 479 9.81 -20.23 8.15
CA GLN A 479 11.11 -20.60 7.58
C GLN A 479 12.24 -19.65 7.98
N HIS A 480 11.92 -18.42 8.40
CA HIS A 480 12.90 -17.42 8.80
C HIS A 480 13.29 -17.49 10.29
N LEU A 481 12.61 -18.28 11.11
CA LEU A 481 12.91 -18.40 12.54
C LEU A 481 14.34 -18.88 12.85
N PRO A 482 14.94 -19.84 12.11
CA PRO A 482 16.29 -20.33 12.43
C PRO A 482 17.35 -19.22 12.39
N HIS A 483 17.39 -18.39 11.33
CA HIS A 483 18.40 -17.33 11.27
C HIS A 483 18.07 -16.17 12.22
N MET A 484 16.79 -15.89 12.49
CA MET A 484 16.41 -14.90 13.52
C MET A 484 16.87 -15.34 14.92
N ARG A 485 16.76 -16.63 15.26
CA ARG A 485 17.31 -17.17 16.50
C ARG A 485 18.84 -17.02 16.56
N ALA A 486 19.53 -17.24 15.44
CA ALA A 486 20.98 -17.05 15.35
C ALA A 486 21.39 -15.58 15.59
N TYR A 487 20.66 -14.60 14.99
CA TYR A 487 20.88 -13.19 15.27
C TYR A 487 20.65 -12.84 16.75
N LEU A 488 19.57 -13.33 17.35
CA LEU A 488 19.32 -13.09 18.76
C LEU A 488 20.43 -13.67 19.64
N ALA A 489 20.85 -14.91 19.40
CA ALA A 489 21.93 -15.56 20.14
C ALA A 489 23.25 -14.77 20.05
N ARG A 490 23.56 -14.20 18.86
CA ARG A 490 24.73 -13.36 18.63
C ARG A 490 24.62 -12.03 19.40
N ASN A 491 23.52 -11.32 19.27
CA ASN A 491 23.30 -10.09 20.04
C ASN A 491 23.39 -10.32 21.54
N LEU A 492 22.82 -11.42 22.05
CA LEU A 492 22.88 -11.82 23.46
C LEU A 492 24.30 -12.24 23.92
N SER A 493 25.28 -12.34 23.03
CA SER A 493 26.68 -12.52 23.42
C SER A 493 27.35 -11.22 23.86
N TYR A 494 26.74 -10.07 23.55
CA TYR A 494 27.23 -8.78 24.01
C TYR A 494 27.11 -8.66 25.55
N PRO A 495 28.17 -8.22 26.26
CA PRO A 495 28.23 -8.29 27.73
C PRO A 495 27.05 -7.63 28.46
N ALA A 496 26.57 -6.49 27.97
CA ALA A 496 25.45 -5.77 28.60
C ALA A 496 24.12 -6.54 28.56
N LEU A 497 23.95 -7.48 27.60
CA LEU A 497 22.76 -8.29 27.47
C LEU A 497 22.83 -9.62 28.26
N ALA A 498 23.87 -9.83 29.08
CA ALA A 498 24.01 -11.05 29.86
C ALA A 498 22.82 -11.38 30.80
N PRO A 499 22.20 -10.40 31.50
CA PRO A 499 21.00 -10.67 32.30
C PRO A 499 19.82 -11.15 31.42
N LEU A 500 19.61 -10.52 30.29
CA LEU A 500 18.56 -10.91 29.33
C LEU A 500 18.83 -12.30 28.72
N LYS A 501 20.09 -12.62 28.39
CA LYS A 501 20.51 -13.95 27.93
C LYS A 501 20.18 -15.03 28.96
N ASN A 502 20.41 -14.76 30.26
CA ASN A 502 20.07 -15.71 31.32
C ASN A 502 18.56 -15.91 31.42
N TRP A 503 17.78 -14.84 31.28
CA TRP A 503 16.32 -14.96 31.24
C TRP A 503 15.87 -15.86 30.08
N PHE A 504 16.35 -15.62 28.85
CA PHE A 504 16.01 -16.46 27.70
C PHE A 504 16.42 -17.93 27.90
N ARG A 505 17.61 -18.19 28.48
CA ARG A 505 18.05 -19.56 28.77
C ARG A 505 17.18 -20.27 29.78
N THR A 506 16.64 -19.54 30.74
CA THR A 506 15.78 -20.09 31.78
C THR A 506 14.38 -20.40 31.29
N PHE A 507 13.79 -19.48 30.51
CA PHE A 507 12.37 -19.55 30.18
C PHE A 507 12.09 -19.94 28.72
N THR A 508 13.09 -19.89 27.84
CA THR A 508 12.98 -20.26 26.41
C THR A 508 14.25 -20.92 25.89
N PRO A 509 14.70 -22.03 26.54
CA PRO A 509 15.95 -22.70 26.18
C PRO A 509 16.00 -23.18 24.73
N GLU A 510 14.85 -23.49 24.13
CA GLU A 510 14.68 -23.88 22.74
C GLU A 510 15.17 -22.83 21.73
N LEU A 511 15.34 -21.59 22.14
CA LEU A 511 15.98 -20.54 21.31
C LEU A 511 17.43 -20.87 20.96
N PHE A 512 18.13 -21.63 21.82
CA PHE A 512 19.54 -21.97 21.70
C PHE A 512 19.77 -23.38 21.20
N GLU A 513 18.70 -24.16 21.01
CA GLU A 513 18.79 -25.51 20.44
C GLU A 513 19.08 -25.37 18.94
N ARG A 514 20.11 -26.09 18.47
CA ARG A 514 20.40 -26.22 17.04
C ARG A 514 19.42 -27.23 16.47
N ASN A 515 18.53 -26.81 15.60
CA ASN A 515 17.75 -27.71 14.75
C ASN A 515 18.65 -28.37 13.71
#